data_0d5a6064909c1e720788935ffeb1f185
#
_entry.id   0d5a6064909c1e720788935ffeb1f185
#
_cell.length_a   1.000
_cell.length_b   1.000
_cell.length_c   1.000
_cell.angle_alpha   90.00
_cell.angle_beta   90.00
_cell.angle_gamma   90.00
#
_symmetry.space_group_name_H-M   'P 1'
#
loop_
_entity.id
_entity.type
_entity.pdbx_description
1 polymer ?
#
loop_
_entity_poly.entity_id
_entity_poly.type
_entity_poly.pdbx_seq_one_letter_code
_entity_poly.pdbx_strand_id
1 'polypeptide(L)'
;MNEVDIFVIDEFYKLSFKNKTSEKYYDERVISLNVALSKLLTVSKQFYMIGPNIDFLRGLNNINEDFIFLSSDFNTVALNIFEYNILPNNESLKQSTTLSIIEKNNGQFIIYCKSPKVAESIASFLIKSGVSSDTNEEEYSLWLEKYYSQFWVYTKAIRHGIGLHYGTLPRAIQQYTIDLFNNKKVNILICTSTIIEGVNTNAQHVIIYDNRDGNNSIDKFTHNNIKGRAGRMKQHFIGNVHCLEESPEGKIEDSIVEIPIGLQDNTTPLNLIAGMQDEHVSSLSEDRLEEYLSANRLPKEIIKKHASYEINKVLELFNEIDWLKDSEISDLCFQRYPDKKAMNQISKNLLITSRQTFTRNSVSTEIEHISGMLFSYINAETHQTYFDSQLSRIINSQISEPEISELINRELKIIRNVFSYSIPKSLALQQDIINFICQKRKLNLTADYSFIINIFEKFHLPGNISALEEMGVPLQILQKINFPDDAIVDINKCIGYIKNVYFLNKTLSRLERKFIERALII
;
A
#
# COMPACT_ATOMS: atom_id res chain seq x y z
N MET A 1 -10.60 12.55 -19.16
CA MET A 1 -9.12 12.72 -19.30
C MET A 1 -8.81 13.27 -20.70
N ASN A 2 -9.39 14.37 -21.06
CA ASN A 2 -9.33 14.79 -22.47
C ASN A 2 -8.18 15.78 -22.80
N GLU A 3 -7.37 16.18 -21.81
CA GLU A 3 -6.28 17.13 -22.03
C GLU A 3 -5.17 16.88 -21.00
N VAL A 4 -4.27 15.94 -21.32
CA VAL A 4 -3.00 15.77 -20.62
C VAL A 4 -1.90 16.09 -21.61
N ASP A 5 -1.21 17.21 -21.44
CA ASP A 5 -0.13 17.62 -22.32
C ASP A 5 1.12 16.74 -22.15
N ILE A 6 1.45 16.44 -20.91
CA ILE A 6 2.61 15.60 -20.53
C ILE A 6 2.28 14.78 -19.28
N PHE A 7 2.79 13.55 -19.21
CA PHE A 7 2.76 12.77 -17.98
C PHE A 7 4.17 12.34 -17.54
N VAL A 8 4.32 12.15 -16.23
CA VAL A 8 5.58 11.72 -15.62
C VAL A 8 5.34 10.41 -14.87
N ILE A 9 6.20 9.42 -15.10
CA ILE A 9 6.21 8.15 -14.37
C ILE A 9 7.48 8.09 -13.55
N ASP A 10 7.35 8.24 -12.24
CA ASP A 10 8.45 7.97 -11.31
C ASP A 10 8.52 6.48 -11.00
N GLU A 11 9.74 5.97 -10.80
CA GLU A 11 9.98 4.56 -10.52
C GLU A 11 9.42 3.61 -11.59
N PHE A 12 9.60 3.96 -12.88
CA PHE A 12 9.01 3.22 -14.01
C PHE A 12 9.45 1.75 -14.10
N TYR A 13 10.50 1.34 -13.40
CA TYR A 13 10.88 -0.07 -13.26
C TYR A 13 9.76 -0.95 -12.64
N LYS A 14 8.80 -0.35 -11.97
CA LYS A 14 7.61 -1.04 -11.45
C LYS A 14 6.62 -1.49 -12.53
N LEU A 15 6.79 -1.07 -13.75
CA LEU A 15 6.03 -1.56 -14.90
C LEU A 15 6.44 -2.97 -15.32
N SER A 16 7.66 -3.43 -14.92
CA SER A 16 8.20 -4.72 -15.31
C SER A 16 7.78 -5.84 -14.36
N PHE A 17 7.47 -7.03 -14.91
CA PHE A 17 7.30 -8.24 -14.11
C PHE A 17 8.66 -8.74 -13.62
N LYS A 18 8.87 -8.81 -12.31
CA LYS A 18 10.13 -9.26 -11.72
C LYS A 18 10.40 -10.77 -11.91
N ASN A 19 9.35 -11.59 -12.05
CA ASN A 19 9.47 -13.05 -12.20
C ASN A 19 8.62 -13.55 -13.36
N LYS A 20 9.25 -13.80 -14.51
CA LYS A 20 8.58 -14.35 -15.71
C LYS A 20 8.34 -15.86 -15.68
N THR A 21 8.91 -16.59 -14.72
CA THR A 21 9.04 -18.05 -14.80
C THR A 21 7.97 -18.85 -14.08
N SER A 22 6.97 -18.23 -13.47
CA SER A 22 5.88 -18.99 -12.84
C SER A 22 4.52 -18.32 -13.01
N GLU A 23 3.56 -19.07 -13.56
CA GLU A 23 2.12 -18.77 -13.53
C GLU A 23 1.58 -18.48 -12.11
N LYS A 24 2.40 -18.68 -11.07
CA LYS A 24 2.08 -18.45 -9.66
C LYS A 24 2.22 -17.01 -9.18
N TYR A 25 2.85 -16.12 -9.93
CA TYR A 25 3.08 -14.73 -9.51
C TYR A 25 2.37 -13.75 -10.43
N TYR A 26 1.06 -13.70 -10.25
CA TYR A 26 0.25 -12.64 -10.76
C TYR A 26 0.54 -11.36 -9.95
N ASP A 27 1.13 -10.37 -10.62
CA ASP A 27 1.37 -9.05 -10.01
C ASP A 27 0.30 -8.07 -10.47
N GLU A 28 -0.72 -7.94 -9.64
CA GLU A 28 -1.85 -7.02 -9.85
C GLU A 28 -1.41 -5.56 -10.05
N ARG A 29 -0.36 -5.14 -9.34
CA ARG A 29 0.17 -3.78 -9.44
C ARG A 29 0.80 -3.53 -10.81
N VAL A 30 1.60 -4.46 -11.30
CA VAL A 30 2.21 -4.37 -12.64
C VAL A 30 1.14 -4.27 -13.71
N ILE A 31 0.10 -5.09 -13.63
CA ILE A 31 -1.01 -5.06 -14.58
C ILE A 31 -1.73 -3.71 -14.55
N SER A 32 -2.11 -3.25 -13.37
CA SER A 32 -2.80 -1.96 -13.20
C SER A 32 -1.97 -0.78 -13.71
N LEU A 33 -0.65 -0.79 -13.46
CA LEU A 33 0.28 0.23 -13.94
C LEU A 33 0.40 0.20 -15.48
N ASN A 34 0.49 -0.97 -16.09
CA ASN A 34 0.56 -1.10 -17.54
C ASN A 34 -0.75 -0.73 -18.23
N VAL A 35 -1.90 -1.07 -17.65
CA VAL A 35 -3.21 -0.60 -18.14
C VAL A 35 -3.31 0.91 -18.06
N ALA A 36 -2.83 1.53 -16.97
CA ALA A 36 -2.78 2.98 -16.82
C ALA A 36 -1.82 3.62 -17.85
N LEU A 37 -0.63 3.04 -18.05
CA LEU A 37 0.32 3.49 -19.08
C LEU A 37 -0.31 3.45 -20.47
N SER A 38 -0.96 2.33 -20.84
CA SER A 38 -1.65 2.20 -22.11
C SER A 38 -2.67 3.32 -22.34
N LYS A 39 -3.45 3.68 -21.30
CA LYS A 39 -4.41 4.80 -21.36
C LYS A 39 -3.73 6.16 -21.47
N LEU A 40 -2.61 6.37 -20.78
CA LEU A 40 -1.88 7.65 -20.82
C LEU A 40 -1.24 7.88 -22.19
N LEU A 41 -0.69 6.85 -22.81
CA LEU A 41 -0.06 6.95 -24.14
C LEU A 41 -1.08 7.29 -25.25
N THR A 42 -2.37 6.98 -25.08
CA THR A 42 -3.41 7.40 -26.04
C THR A 42 -3.81 8.86 -25.90
N VAL A 43 -3.68 9.44 -24.70
CA VAL A 43 -4.10 10.85 -24.45
C VAL A 43 -2.96 11.85 -24.52
N SER A 44 -1.71 11.43 -24.37
CA SER A 44 -0.54 12.27 -24.51
C SER A 44 0.61 11.52 -25.14
N LYS A 45 1.27 12.15 -26.13
CA LYS A 45 2.51 11.67 -26.76
C LYS A 45 3.77 12.16 -26.05
N GLN A 46 3.64 13.05 -25.08
CA GLN A 46 4.77 13.56 -24.31
C GLN A 46 4.81 12.89 -22.95
N PHE A 47 5.92 12.23 -22.65
CA PHE A 47 6.12 11.57 -21.37
C PHE A 47 7.56 11.65 -20.88
N TYR A 48 7.73 11.54 -19.56
CA TYR A 48 9.02 11.45 -18.91
C TYR A 48 9.01 10.32 -17.88
N MET A 49 9.95 9.38 -18.00
CA MET A 49 10.08 8.23 -17.10
C MET A 49 11.37 8.34 -16.30
N ILE A 50 11.29 8.20 -14.99
CA ILE A 50 12.42 8.32 -14.06
C ILE A 50 12.56 7.02 -13.28
N GLY A 51 13.80 6.55 -13.14
CA GLY A 51 14.11 5.39 -12.30
C GLY A 51 15.62 5.30 -12.04
N PRO A 52 16.04 4.80 -10.87
CA PRO A 52 17.43 4.65 -10.51
C PRO A 52 18.03 3.37 -11.10
N ASN A 53 19.34 3.35 -11.37
CA ASN A 53 20.13 2.15 -11.67
C ASN A 53 19.54 1.26 -12.80
N ILE A 54 19.07 1.88 -13.89
CA ILE A 54 18.51 1.18 -15.05
C ILE A 54 19.45 1.37 -16.24
N ASP A 55 19.86 0.25 -16.85
CA ASP A 55 20.77 0.24 -17.99
C ASP A 55 20.04 0.08 -19.32
N PHE A 56 18.92 -0.65 -19.34
CA PHE A 56 18.18 -0.96 -20.55
C PHE A 56 16.67 -0.89 -20.35
N LEU A 57 15.99 -0.36 -21.37
CA LEU A 57 14.53 -0.32 -21.46
C LEU A 57 14.09 -1.03 -22.73
N ARG A 58 13.12 -1.96 -22.62
CA ARG A 58 12.56 -2.71 -23.73
C ARG A 58 11.04 -2.61 -23.76
N GLY A 59 10.47 -2.67 -24.95
CA GLY A 59 9.02 -2.76 -25.16
C GLY A 59 8.36 -1.48 -25.68
N LEU A 60 8.80 -0.29 -25.31
CA LEU A 60 8.20 0.94 -25.83
C LEU A 60 8.30 1.09 -27.34
N ASN A 61 9.43 0.73 -27.95
CA ASN A 61 9.60 0.79 -29.42
C ASN A 61 8.57 -0.07 -30.17
N ASN A 62 8.04 -1.12 -29.55
CA ASN A 62 7.13 -2.05 -30.18
C ASN A 62 5.68 -1.53 -30.25
N ILE A 63 5.39 -0.44 -29.55
CA ILE A 63 4.07 0.25 -29.57
C ILE A 63 4.15 1.61 -30.25
N ASN A 64 5.13 1.79 -31.15
CA ASN A 64 5.36 3.01 -31.96
C ASN A 64 5.58 4.30 -31.13
N GLU A 65 6.14 4.19 -29.93
CA GLU A 65 6.51 5.34 -29.13
C GLU A 65 7.97 5.73 -29.36
N ASP A 66 8.19 6.95 -29.83
CA ASP A 66 9.52 7.55 -29.96
C ASP A 66 10.00 8.05 -28.59
N PHE A 67 11.16 7.58 -28.15
CA PHE A 67 11.75 8.01 -26.89
C PHE A 67 13.28 8.02 -26.95
N ILE A 68 13.89 8.79 -26.07
CA ILE A 68 15.34 8.79 -25.83
C ILE A 68 15.57 8.23 -24.43
N PHE A 69 16.31 7.10 -24.37
CA PHE A 69 16.74 6.53 -23.10
C PHE A 69 18.13 7.05 -22.74
N LEU A 70 18.25 7.67 -21.54
CA LEU A 70 19.50 8.19 -21.01
C LEU A 70 19.87 7.41 -19.75
N SER A 71 20.84 6.52 -19.85
CA SER A 71 21.45 5.88 -18.68
C SER A 71 22.52 6.80 -18.07
N SER A 72 22.59 6.83 -16.74
CA SER A 72 23.57 7.64 -16.02
C SER A 72 24.10 6.91 -14.79
N ASP A 73 25.41 6.76 -14.71
CA ASP A 73 26.15 6.20 -13.56
C ASP A 73 26.50 7.27 -12.51
N PHE A 74 25.94 8.49 -12.65
CA PHE A 74 26.27 9.60 -11.79
C PHE A 74 25.72 9.42 -10.39
N ASN A 75 26.62 9.24 -9.41
CA ASN A 75 26.30 9.21 -8.00
C ASN A 75 26.51 10.61 -7.37
N THR A 76 25.47 11.17 -6.77
CA THR A 76 25.52 12.50 -6.16
C THR A 76 26.24 12.53 -4.81
N VAL A 77 26.51 11.37 -4.20
CA VAL A 77 27.08 11.20 -2.87
C VAL A 77 28.10 10.06 -2.89
N ALA A 78 29.23 10.25 -2.22
CA ALA A 78 30.21 9.18 -1.97
C ALA A 78 29.71 8.27 -0.84
N LEU A 79 29.88 6.95 -0.98
CA LEU A 79 29.48 5.97 0.01
C LEU A 79 30.69 5.24 0.61
N ASN A 80 30.79 5.22 1.94
CA ASN A 80 31.62 4.29 2.67
C ASN A 80 30.80 3.05 2.99
N ILE A 81 31.22 1.89 2.51
CA ILE A 81 30.49 0.63 2.71
C ILE A 81 31.27 -0.24 3.69
N PHE A 82 30.58 -0.68 4.75
CA PHE A 82 31.08 -1.58 5.79
C PHE A 82 30.33 -2.89 5.73
N GLU A 83 31.02 -4.00 5.48
CA GLU A 83 30.42 -5.34 5.39
C GLU A 83 30.78 -6.16 6.63
N TYR A 84 29.77 -6.75 7.28
CA TYR A 84 29.92 -7.52 8.52
C TYR A 84 29.76 -9.03 8.30
N ASN A 85 29.11 -9.44 7.23
CA ASN A 85 28.91 -10.85 6.82
C ASN A 85 28.31 -11.73 7.93
N ILE A 86 27.33 -11.20 8.65
CA ILE A 86 26.61 -11.91 9.71
C ILE A 86 25.59 -12.84 9.08
N LEU A 87 25.52 -14.09 9.54
CA LEU A 87 24.53 -15.04 9.07
C LEU A 87 23.10 -14.55 9.34
N PRO A 88 22.15 -14.74 8.39
CA PRO A 88 20.77 -14.22 8.50
C PRO A 88 20.00 -14.63 9.75
N ASN A 89 20.30 -15.79 10.34
CA ASN A 89 19.65 -16.31 11.55
C ASN A 89 20.35 -15.92 12.85
N ASN A 90 21.48 -15.22 12.80
CA ASN A 90 22.19 -14.78 14.00
C ASN A 90 21.67 -13.40 14.49
N GLU A 91 20.42 -13.40 14.95
CA GLU A 91 19.71 -12.20 15.38
C GLU A 91 20.43 -11.46 16.52
N SER A 92 20.97 -12.20 17.49
CA SER A 92 21.69 -11.62 18.64
C SER A 92 22.94 -10.82 18.19
N LEU A 93 23.71 -11.36 17.24
CA LEU A 93 24.89 -10.67 16.72
C LEU A 93 24.49 -9.46 15.86
N LYS A 94 23.43 -9.54 15.07
CA LYS A 94 22.92 -8.40 14.29
C LYS A 94 22.47 -7.26 15.23
N GLN A 95 21.73 -7.57 16.30
CA GLN A 95 21.28 -6.61 17.29
C GLN A 95 22.47 -5.93 18.01
N SER A 96 23.41 -6.71 18.52
CA SER A 96 24.59 -6.15 19.22
C SER A 96 25.49 -5.34 18.29
N THR A 97 25.66 -5.76 17.04
CA THR A 97 26.40 -5.00 16.02
C THR A 97 25.69 -3.69 15.70
N THR A 98 24.36 -3.70 15.53
CA THR A 98 23.56 -2.49 15.30
C THR A 98 23.74 -1.49 16.45
N LEU A 99 23.65 -1.94 17.70
CA LEU A 99 23.89 -1.10 18.87
C LEU A 99 25.30 -0.50 18.86
N SER A 100 26.32 -1.32 18.61
CA SER A 100 27.71 -0.86 18.52
C SER A 100 27.93 0.18 17.41
N ILE A 101 27.25 0.06 16.27
CA ILE A 101 27.31 1.06 15.19
C ILE A 101 26.69 2.37 15.66
N ILE A 102 25.54 2.33 16.32
CA ILE A 102 24.84 3.52 16.83
C ILE A 102 25.67 4.22 17.90
N GLU A 103 26.25 3.49 18.85
CA GLU A 103 27.06 4.05 19.94
C GLU A 103 28.37 4.67 19.47
N LYS A 104 28.98 4.12 18.42
CA LYS A 104 30.30 4.60 17.91
C LYS A 104 30.19 5.76 16.93
N ASN A 105 28.99 6.06 16.43
CA ASN A 105 28.80 7.07 15.39
C ASN A 105 27.76 8.11 15.81
N ASN A 106 27.97 9.33 15.38
CA ASN A 106 27.05 10.43 15.57
C ASN A 106 26.19 10.63 14.31
N GLY A 107 25.00 11.19 14.48
CA GLY A 107 24.12 11.55 13.37
C GLY A 107 22.83 10.74 13.33
N GLN A 108 22.16 10.78 12.20
CA GLN A 108 20.89 10.08 12.02
C GLN A 108 21.09 8.74 11.32
N PHE A 109 20.33 7.75 11.76
CA PHE A 109 20.39 6.37 11.28
C PHE A 109 19.07 5.97 10.62
N ILE A 110 19.16 5.36 9.45
CA ILE A 110 18.08 4.55 8.87
C ILE A 110 18.46 3.09 9.05
N ILE A 111 17.56 2.28 9.60
CA ILE A 111 17.74 0.82 9.75
C ILE A 111 16.69 0.14 8.88
N TYR A 112 17.14 -0.45 7.78
CA TYR A 112 16.27 -1.26 6.92
C TYR A 112 16.16 -2.69 7.45
N CYS A 113 14.94 -3.21 7.55
CA CYS A 113 14.67 -4.59 7.96
C CYS A 113 13.51 -5.21 7.15
N LYS A 114 13.43 -6.53 7.17
CA LYS A 114 12.53 -7.31 6.30
C LYS A 114 11.04 -7.21 6.62
N SER A 115 10.64 -6.78 7.82
CA SER A 115 9.23 -6.80 8.22
C SER A 115 8.93 -5.89 9.40
N PRO A 116 7.66 -5.48 9.61
CA PRO A 116 7.22 -4.72 10.78
C PRO A 116 7.57 -5.40 12.11
N LYS A 117 7.42 -6.72 12.20
CA LYS A 117 7.77 -7.51 13.39
C LYS A 117 9.26 -7.39 13.75
N VAL A 118 10.15 -7.44 12.76
CA VAL A 118 11.59 -7.24 12.97
C VAL A 118 11.88 -5.80 13.35
N ALA A 119 11.22 -4.81 12.72
CA ALA A 119 11.37 -3.40 13.08
C ALA A 119 11.04 -3.15 14.56
N GLU A 120 9.94 -3.70 15.05
CA GLU A 120 9.55 -3.59 16.46
C GLU A 120 10.48 -4.35 17.40
N SER A 121 11.01 -5.50 16.98
CA SER A 121 12.01 -6.24 17.74
C SER A 121 13.29 -5.43 17.93
N ILE A 122 13.79 -4.81 16.85
CA ILE A 122 14.98 -3.95 16.90
C ILE A 122 14.71 -2.73 17.80
N ALA A 123 13.56 -2.05 17.64
CA ALA A 123 13.18 -0.92 18.48
C ALA A 123 13.14 -1.30 19.97
N SER A 124 12.48 -2.42 20.30
CA SER A 124 12.40 -2.92 21.67
C SER A 124 13.77 -3.28 22.25
N PHE A 125 14.67 -3.83 21.44
CA PHE A 125 16.04 -4.13 21.84
C PHE A 125 16.82 -2.82 22.13
N LEU A 126 16.76 -1.83 21.25
CA LEU A 126 17.45 -0.55 21.42
C LEU A 126 16.95 0.20 22.65
N ILE A 127 15.65 0.22 22.91
CA ILE A 127 15.04 0.81 24.11
C ILE A 127 15.59 0.12 25.38
N LYS A 128 15.58 -1.21 25.42
CA LYS A 128 16.11 -2.00 26.54
C LYS A 128 17.61 -1.78 26.78
N SER A 129 18.36 -1.49 25.71
CA SER A 129 19.80 -1.18 25.77
C SER A 129 20.09 0.26 26.17
N GLY A 130 19.07 1.05 26.50
CA GLY A 130 19.23 2.42 26.97
C GLY A 130 19.42 3.47 25.87
N VAL A 131 19.20 3.10 24.59
CA VAL A 131 19.23 4.08 23.50
C VAL A 131 18.07 5.04 23.67
N SER A 132 18.38 6.33 23.84
CA SER A 132 17.40 7.41 23.91
C SER A 132 17.95 8.67 23.27
N SER A 133 17.07 9.54 22.84
CA SER A 133 17.43 10.90 22.44
C SER A 133 16.70 11.91 23.30
N ASP A 134 17.28 13.10 23.49
CA ASP A 134 16.71 14.21 24.27
C ASP A 134 15.47 14.85 23.59
N THR A 135 14.83 14.13 22.69
CA THR A 135 13.69 14.63 21.93
C THR A 135 12.41 14.55 22.76
N ASN A 136 11.77 15.69 22.93
CA ASN A 136 10.52 15.79 23.70
C ASN A 136 9.31 15.68 22.76
N GLU A 137 9.05 14.46 22.27
CA GLU A 137 7.84 14.13 21.46
C GLU A 137 6.75 13.46 22.32
N GLU A 138 6.67 13.86 23.60
CA GLU A 138 5.70 13.34 24.56
C GLU A 138 4.25 13.58 24.11
N GLU A 139 3.96 14.77 23.56
CA GLU A 139 2.62 15.09 23.05
C GLU A 139 2.18 14.10 21.95
N TYR A 140 3.09 13.72 21.06
CA TYR A 140 2.81 12.75 20.02
C TYR A 140 2.65 11.33 20.57
N SER A 141 3.49 10.94 21.52
CA SER A 141 3.35 9.65 22.18
C SER A 141 2.02 9.52 22.93
N LEU A 142 1.58 10.55 23.65
CA LEU A 142 0.28 10.58 24.33
C LEU A 142 -0.90 10.52 23.34
N TRP A 143 -0.76 11.15 22.18
CA TRP A 143 -1.75 11.05 21.10
C TRP A 143 -1.86 9.62 20.55
N LEU A 144 -0.71 8.96 20.32
CA LEU A 144 -0.66 7.56 19.91
C LEU A 144 -1.26 6.62 20.98
N GLU A 145 -0.99 6.86 22.26
CA GLU A 145 -1.61 6.11 23.35
C GLU A 145 -3.12 6.21 23.35
N LYS A 146 -3.62 7.44 23.16
CA LYS A 146 -5.06 7.72 23.17
C LYS A 146 -5.80 7.01 22.05
N TYR A 147 -5.25 7.00 20.83
CA TYR A 147 -5.96 6.53 19.64
C TYR A 147 -5.57 5.12 19.19
N TYR A 148 -4.45 4.60 19.69
CA TYR A 148 -3.97 3.26 19.36
C TYR A 148 -3.73 2.42 20.61
N SER A 149 -2.63 2.58 21.32
CA SER A 149 -2.38 1.93 22.63
C SER A 149 -1.06 2.34 23.25
N GLN A 150 -1.00 2.39 24.59
CA GLN A 150 0.24 2.48 25.34
C GLN A 150 1.14 1.21 25.19
N PHE A 151 0.55 0.08 24.84
CA PHE A 151 1.26 -1.20 24.66
C PHE A 151 1.84 -1.37 23.26
N TRP A 152 1.52 -0.48 22.33
CA TRP A 152 2.09 -0.53 21.00
C TRP A 152 3.57 -0.12 21.03
N VAL A 153 4.45 -0.98 20.47
CA VAL A 153 5.89 -0.72 20.45
C VAL A 153 6.22 0.61 19.78
N TYR A 154 5.48 1.00 18.75
CA TYR A 154 5.65 2.29 18.10
C TYR A 154 5.49 3.47 19.06
N THR A 155 4.48 3.44 19.93
CA THR A 155 4.23 4.48 20.95
C THR A 155 5.40 4.63 21.91
N LYS A 156 5.98 3.50 22.34
CA LYS A 156 7.16 3.49 23.21
C LYS A 156 8.41 3.99 22.48
N ALA A 157 8.60 3.56 21.22
CA ALA A 157 9.76 3.91 20.41
C ALA A 157 9.90 5.43 20.20
N ILE A 158 8.81 6.11 19.92
CA ILE A 158 8.79 7.57 19.72
C ILE A 158 9.31 8.33 20.94
N ARG A 159 9.00 7.89 22.17
CA ARG A 159 9.52 8.51 23.41
C ARG A 159 11.04 8.41 23.52
N HIS A 160 11.63 7.41 22.88
CA HIS A 160 13.08 7.20 22.88
C HIS A 160 13.77 7.79 21.64
N GLY A 161 13.06 8.59 20.82
CA GLY A 161 13.61 9.16 19.59
C GLY A 161 13.84 8.15 18.47
N ILE A 162 13.08 7.05 18.51
CA ILE A 162 13.08 5.99 17.49
C ILE A 162 11.76 6.04 16.75
N GLY A 163 11.80 6.30 15.43
CA GLY A 163 10.65 6.23 14.53
C GLY A 163 10.56 4.88 13.85
N LEU A 164 9.34 4.40 13.61
CA LEU A 164 9.07 3.23 12.80
C LEU A 164 8.34 3.64 11.52
N HIS A 165 8.70 3.03 10.38
CA HIS A 165 8.09 3.34 9.09
C HIS A 165 7.90 2.06 8.27
N TYR A 166 6.66 1.61 8.16
CA TYR A 166 6.28 0.45 7.36
C TYR A 166 4.87 0.59 6.77
N GLY A 167 4.59 -0.16 5.71
CA GLY A 167 3.43 0.04 4.84
C GLY A 167 2.05 -0.10 5.50
N THR A 168 1.93 -0.76 6.64
CA THR A 168 0.65 -0.96 7.33
C THR A 168 0.28 0.16 8.30
N LEU A 169 1.20 1.07 8.61
CA LEU A 169 0.89 2.26 9.41
C LEU A 169 -0.07 3.20 8.66
N PRO A 170 -0.99 3.88 9.35
CA PRO A 170 -1.79 4.96 8.78
C PRO A 170 -0.92 6.02 8.07
N ARG A 171 -1.41 6.56 6.96
CA ARG A 171 -0.65 7.49 6.12
C ARG A 171 -0.12 8.70 6.89
N ALA A 172 -0.96 9.29 7.72
CA ALA A 172 -0.59 10.43 8.56
C ALA A 172 0.58 10.12 9.50
N ILE A 173 0.57 8.92 10.13
CA ILE A 173 1.66 8.47 11.01
C ILE A 173 2.95 8.28 10.22
N GLN A 174 2.89 7.61 9.06
CA GLN A 174 4.06 7.42 8.20
C GLN A 174 4.71 8.76 7.86
N GLN A 175 3.93 9.69 7.35
CA GLN A 175 4.41 10.99 6.92
C GLN A 175 4.93 11.83 8.10
N TYR A 176 4.23 11.85 9.23
CA TYR A 176 4.67 12.61 10.41
C TYR A 176 5.98 12.06 10.99
N THR A 177 6.17 10.74 10.98
CA THR A 177 7.43 10.11 11.40
C THR A 177 8.61 10.57 10.53
N ILE A 178 8.41 10.67 9.22
CA ILE A 178 9.43 11.18 8.30
C ILE A 178 9.75 12.65 8.60
N ASP A 179 8.75 13.47 8.90
CA ASP A 179 8.99 14.86 9.27
C ASP A 179 9.76 14.99 10.59
N LEU A 180 9.41 14.17 11.60
CA LEU A 180 10.16 14.11 12.85
C LEU A 180 11.63 13.73 12.59
N PHE A 181 11.86 12.76 11.71
CA PHE A 181 13.21 12.36 11.34
C PHE A 181 13.94 13.48 10.59
N ASN A 182 13.35 14.08 9.56
CA ASN A 182 13.96 15.16 8.79
C ASN A 182 14.25 16.42 9.64
N ASN A 183 13.42 16.68 10.66
CA ASN A 183 13.60 17.78 11.61
C ASN A 183 14.49 17.42 12.81
N LYS A 184 15.16 16.26 12.77
CA LYS A 184 16.07 15.78 13.84
C LYS A 184 15.40 15.63 15.21
N LYS A 185 14.08 15.40 15.22
CA LYS A 185 13.29 15.07 16.42
C LYS A 185 13.34 13.58 16.73
N VAL A 186 13.63 12.79 15.72
CA VAL A 186 13.88 11.35 15.79
C VAL A 186 15.24 11.11 15.13
N ASN A 187 16.15 10.42 15.84
CA ASN A 187 17.49 10.17 15.34
C ASN A 187 17.65 8.81 14.67
N ILE A 188 16.79 7.86 14.99
CA ILE A 188 16.80 6.51 14.43
C ILE A 188 15.47 6.27 13.75
N LEU A 189 15.49 5.90 12.48
CA LEU A 189 14.31 5.50 11.70
C LEU A 189 14.46 4.03 11.30
N ILE A 190 13.64 3.16 11.86
CA ILE A 190 13.61 1.74 11.51
C ILE A 190 12.48 1.52 10.51
N CYS A 191 12.79 0.92 9.36
CA CYS A 191 11.87 0.87 8.24
C CYS A 191 11.95 -0.43 7.45
N THR A 192 10.91 -0.68 6.65
CA THR A 192 10.86 -1.75 5.65
C THR A 192 11.03 -1.16 4.23
N SER A 193 10.72 -1.93 3.19
CA SER A 193 10.82 -1.51 1.79
C SER A 193 10.10 -0.20 1.45
N THR A 194 9.17 0.25 2.27
CA THR A 194 8.47 1.54 2.09
C THR A 194 9.38 2.77 2.15
N ILE A 195 10.58 2.68 2.72
CA ILE A 195 11.56 3.77 2.71
C ILE A 195 12.24 3.93 1.36
N ILE A 196 12.24 2.88 0.54
CA ILE A 196 12.87 2.89 -0.78
C ILE A 196 12.08 3.79 -1.72
N GLU A 197 10.77 3.85 -1.54
CA GLU A 197 9.81 4.46 -2.46
C GLU A 197 9.30 5.82 -1.97
N GLY A 198 9.54 6.88 -2.76
CA GLY A 198 8.89 8.19 -2.60
C GLY A 198 9.16 8.95 -1.29
N VAL A 199 10.05 8.46 -0.42
CA VAL A 199 10.36 9.12 0.84
C VAL A 199 11.68 9.86 0.75
N ASN A 200 11.61 11.16 0.99
CA ASN A 200 12.76 12.04 0.96
C ASN A 200 13.38 12.13 2.37
N THR A 201 14.28 11.21 2.69
CA THR A 201 14.99 11.16 3.99
C THR A 201 16.47 11.42 3.83
N ASN A 202 17.08 12.01 4.86
CA ASN A 202 18.50 12.31 4.94
C ASN A 202 19.08 11.58 6.14
N ALA A 203 19.77 10.46 5.89
CA ALA A 203 20.52 9.78 6.93
C ALA A 203 22.01 9.86 6.64
N GLN A 204 22.81 10.09 7.68
CA GLN A 204 24.26 9.95 7.57
C GLN A 204 24.66 8.48 7.53
N HIS A 205 23.91 7.63 8.24
CA HIS A 205 24.16 6.21 8.36
C HIS A 205 22.94 5.40 7.91
N VAL A 206 23.16 4.41 7.04
CA VAL A 206 22.15 3.41 6.66
C VAL A 206 22.65 2.04 7.12
N ILE A 207 21.87 1.35 7.93
CA ILE A 207 22.14 -0.03 8.36
C ILE A 207 21.19 -0.94 7.60
N ILE A 208 21.72 -1.81 6.74
CA ILE A 208 20.96 -2.86 6.07
C ILE A 208 21.01 -4.08 6.98
N TYR A 209 19.94 -4.24 7.78
CA TYR A 209 19.85 -5.27 8.80
C TYR A 209 19.55 -6.64 8.22
N ASP A 210 18.66 -6.71 7.21
CA ASP A 210 18.27 -7.92 6.50
C ASP A 210 18.39 -7.71 4.98
N ASN A 211 18.83 -8.72 4.24
CA ASN A 211 18.78 -8.75 2.77
C ASN A 211 17.50 -9.42 2.26
N ARG A 212 16.37 -9.10 2.89
CA ARG A 212 15.04 -9.63 2.56
C ARG A 212 13.97 -8.56 2.60
N ASP A 213 12.89 -8.79 1.83
CA ASP A 213 11.61 -8.11 1.96
C ASP A 213 10.54 -9.18 2.25
N GLY A 214 10.06 -9.22 3.49
CA GLY A 214 9.30 -10.35 4.01
C GLY A 214 10.12 -11.65 3.95
N ASN A 215 9.64 -12.61 3.16
CA ASN A 215 10.31 -13.91 2.96
C ASN A 215 11.21 -13.95 1.71
N ASN A 216 11.13 -12.95 0.84
CA ASN A 216 11.87 -12.92 -0.41
C ASN A 216 13.23 -12.26 -0.23
N SER A 217 14.26 -12.79 -0.85
CA SER A 217 15.57 -12.12 -0.93
C SER A 217 15.44 -10.86 -1.78
N ILE A 218 16.09 -9.76 -1.38
CA ILE A 218 16.19 -8.57 -2.21
C ILE A 218 17.29 -8.77 -3.27
N ASP A 219 17.04 -8.22 -4.45
CA ASP A 219 18.03 -8.16 -5.54
C ASP A 219 19.04 -7.03 -5.31
N LYS A 220 20.10 -7.00 -6.10
CA LYS A 220 21.13 -5.96 -6.04
C LYS A 220 20.56 -4.58 -6.33
N PHE A 221 19.57 -4.49 -7.23
CA PHE A 221 18.89 -3.24 -7.55
C PHE A 221 18.21 -2.65 -6.31
N THR A 222 17.39 -3.43 -5.60
CA THR A 222 16.74 -3.04 -4.35
C THR A 222 17.76 -2.66 -3.27
N HIS A 223 18.82 -3.48 -3.13
CA HIS A 223 19.90 -3.23 -2.19
C HIS A 223 20.63 -1.90 -2.46
N ASN A 224 20.90 -1.57 -3.74
CA ASN A 224 21.48 -0.29 -4.13
C ASN A 224 20.53 0.90 -3.86
N ASN A 225 19.23 0.72 -4.05
CA ASN A 225 18.25 1.76 -3.72
C ASN A 225 18.20 2.06 -2.23
N ILE A 226 18.38 1.04 -1.37
CA ILE A 226 18.51 1.23 0.08
C ILE A 226 19.81 1.98 0.41
N LYS A 227 20.96 1.58 -0.19
CA LYS A 227 22.24 2.28 -0.04
C LYS A 227 22.14 3.76 -0.43
N GLY A 228 21.40 4.06 -1.48
CA GLY A 228 21.16 5.42 -1.97
C GLY A 228 20.41 6.33 -0.98
N ARG A 229 19.91 5.81 0.14
CA ARG A 229 19.35 6.60 1.24
C ARG A 229 20.41 7.14 2.21
N ALA A 230 21.68 6.71 2.07
CA ALA A 230 22.80 7.23 2.84
C ALA A 230 23.38 8.47 2.16
N GLY A 231 23.49 9.55 2.92
CA GLY A 231 23.99 10.84 2.43
C GLY A 231 22.99 11.59 1.56
N ARG A 232 23.19 12.88 1.40
CA ARG A 232 22.41 13.74 0.51
C ARG A 232 23.22 14.95 0.08
N MET A 233 23.14 15.25 -1.22
CA MET A 233 23.73 16.47 -1.77
C MET A 233 23.29 17.71 -0.95
N LYS A 234 24.23 18.55 -0.56
CA LYS A 234 24.07 19.75 0.27
C LYS A 234 23.97 19.55 1.80
N GLN A 235 23.83 18.31 2.30
CA GLN A 235 23.81 18.06 3.77
C GLN A 235 24.92 17.10 4.21
N HIS A 236 25.07 15.95 3.57
CA HIS A 236 26.07 14.94 3.86
C HIS A 236 26.66 14.42 2.55
N PHE A 237 27.83 14.94 2.17
CA PHE A 237 28.53 14.51 0.95
C PHE A 237 29.05 13.08 1.00
N ILE A 238 29.19 12.51 2.21
CA ILE A 238 29.61 11.14 2.44
C ILE A 238 28.52 10.45 3.27
N GLY A 239 27.98 9.36 2.72
CA GLY A 239 27.08 8.46 3.41
C GLY A 239 27.79 7.20 3.88
N ASN A 240 27.45 6.69 5.06
CA ASN A 240 27.98 5.45 5.62
C ASN A 240 26.92 4.36 5.52
N VAL A 241 27.25 3.25 4.87
CA VAL A 241 26.36 2.11 4.69
C VAL A 241 26.95 0.90 5.41
N HIS A 242 26.17 0.32 6.32
CA HIS A 242 26.54 -0.84 7.12
C HIS A 242 25.71 -2.04 6.66
N CYS A 243 26.29 -2.98 5.92
CA CYS A 243 25.67 -4.20 5.45
C CYS A 243 25.91 -5.30 6.49
N LEU A 244 24.87 -5.68 7.27
CA LEU A 244 25.05 -6.71 8.29
C LEU A 244 25.17 -8.10 7.71
N GLU A 245 24.37 -8.42 6.68
CA GLU A 245 24.47 -9.66 5.92
C GLU A 245 25.33 -9.46 4.65
N GLU A 246 25.78 -10.57 4.06
CA GLU A 246 26.53 -10.55 2.79
C GLU A 246 25.71 -9.87 1.68
N SER A 247 26.32 -8.90 0.99
CA SER A 247 25.64 -8.14 -0.05
C SER A 247 25.22 -9.04 -1.22
N PRO A 248 23.99 -8.88 -1.77
CA PRO A 248 23.54 -9.72 -2.87
C PRO A 248 24.39 -9.53 -4.13
N GLU A 249 24.71 -10.63 -4.81
CA GLU A 249 25.35 -10.59 -6.12
C GLU A 249 24.41 -9.98 -7.16
N GLY A 250 24.95 -9.18 -8.08
CA GLY A 250 24.19 -8.58 -9.16
C GLY A 250 24.07 -9.48 -10.37
N LYS A 251 22.89 -9.50 -10.96
CA LYS A 251 22.66 -10.07 -12.29
C LYS A 251 22.46 -8.94 -13.29
N ILE A 252 22.85 -9.15 -14.54
CA ILE A 252 22.65 -8.16 -15.62
C ILE A 252 21.16 -7.87 -15.81
N GLU A 253 20.29 -8.87 -15.59
CA GLU A 253 18.85 -8.74 -15.71
C GLU A 253 18.23 -7.79 -14.67
N ASP A 254 18.90 -7.54 -13.54
CA ASP A 254 18.40 -6.67 -12.46
C ASP A 254 18.32 -5.19 -12.88
N SER A 255 19.04 -4.78 -13.95
CA SER A 255 19.05 -3.41 -14.47
C SER A 255 18.24 -3.23 -15.76
N ILE A 256 17.51 -4.26 -16.21
CA ILE A 256 16.68 -4.24 -17.41
C ILE A 256 15.22 -4.04 -17.00
N VAL A 257 14.58 -3.03 -17.56
CA VAL A 257 13.13 -2.82 -17.45
C VAL A 257 12.45 -3.23 -18.75
N GLU A 258 11.49 -4.14 -18.65
CA GLU A 258 10.69 -4.62 -19.76
C GLU A 258 9.24 -4.16 -19.57
N ILE A 259 8.73 -3.42 -20.57
CA ILE A 259 7.35 -2.92 -20.58
C ILE A 259 6.43 -3.96 -21.23
N PRO A 260 5.58 -4.66 -20.46
CA PRO A 260 4.79 -5.79 -20.95
C PRO A 260 3.85 -5.45 -22.10
N ILE A 261 3.28 -4.24 -22.13
CA ILE A 261 2.35 -3.83 -23.20
C ILE A 261 3.03 -3.83 -24.59
N GLY A 262 4.32 -3.64 -24.67
CA GLY A 262 5.07 -3.70 -25.93
C GLY A 262 5.81 -5.03 -26.16
N LEU A 263 5.74 -5.97 -25.23
CA LEU A 263 6.42 -7.28 -25.30
C LEU A 263 5.40 -8.43 -25.20
N GLN A 264 4.30 -8.29 -25.93
CA GLN A 264 3.22 -9.28 -25.89
C GLN A 264 3.63 -10.60 -26.55
N ASP A 265 3.31 -11.70 -25.88
CA ASP A 265 3.52 -13.05 -26.34
C ASP A 265 2.40 -13.99 -25.84
N ASN A 266 2.55 -15.30 -26.06
CA ASN A 266 1.59 -16.30 -25.64
C ASN A 266 1.43 -16.42 -24.12
N THR A 267 2.35 -15.84 -23.33
CA THR A 267 2.33 -15.86 -21.87
C THR A 267 1.76 -14.57 -21.27
N THR A 268 1.57 -13.53 -22.09
CA THR A 268 1.01 -12.24 -21.63
C THR A 268 -0.36 -12.47 -20.99
N PRO A 269 -0.60 -11.97 -19.76
CA PRO A 269 -1.85 -12.18 -19.03
C PRO A 269 -3.06 -11.63 -19.82
N LEU A 270 -4.11 -12.45 -19.99
CA LEU A 270 -5.30 -12.07 -20.76
C LEU A 270 -6.04 -10.86 -20.18
N ASN A 271 -6.03 -10.69 -18.87
CA ASN A 271 -6.61 -9.53 -18.23
C ASN A 271 -5.80 -8.24 -18.48
N LEU A 272 -4.47 -8.31 -18.63
CA LEU A 272 -3.68 -7.17 -19.10
C LEU A 272 -4.10 -6.82 -20.52
N ILE A 273 -4.20 -7.78 -21.42
CA ILE A 273 -4.64 -7.58 -22.81
C ILE A 273 -6.01 -6.92 -22.83
N ALA A 274 -6.97 -7.44 -22.06
CA ALA A 274 -8.33 -6.88 -21.99
C ALA A 274 -8.38 -5.44 -21.45
N GLY A 275 -7.47 -5.09 -20.54
CA GLY A 275 -7.40 -3.76 -19.92
C GLY A 275 -6.71 -2.69 -20.75
N MET A 276 -5.85 -3.08 -21.71
CA MET A 276 -5.15 -2.16 -22.60
C MET A 276 -6.11 -1.42 -23.56
N GLN A 277 -5.63 -0.35 -24.17
CA GLN A 277 -6.31 0.29 -25.29
C GLN A 277 -6.08 -0.54 -26.56
N ASP A 278 -7.10 -0.61 -27.41
CA ASP A 278 -7.11 -1.51 -28.57
C ASP A 278 -5.92 -1.26 -29.52
N GLU A 279 -5.45 -0.01 -29.65
CA GLU A 279 -4.26 0.36 -30.47
C GLU A 279 -2.93 -0.24 -29.97
N HIS A 280 -2.86 -0.64 -28.70
CA HIS A 280 -1.68 -1.27 -28.11
C HIS A 280 -1.79 -2.80 -28.03
N VAL A 281 -2.90 -3.39 -28.45
CA VAL A 281 -3.11 -4.84 -28.46
C VAL A 281 -2.61 -5.41 -29.77
N SER A 282 -1.71 -6.41 -29.73
CA SER A 282 -1.29 -7.13 -30.92
C SER A 282 -2.40 -8.06 -31.42
N SER A 283 -2.48 -8.30 -32.75
CA SER A 283 -3.49 -9.20 -33.32
C SER A 283 -3.48 -10.59 -32.68
N LEU A 284 -2.30 -11.16 -32.44
CA LEU A 284 -2.16 -12.45 -31.76
C LEU A 284 -2.76 -12.44 -30.35
N SER A 285 -2.58 -11.36 -29.60
CA SER A 285 -3.11 -11.20 -28.25
C SER A 285 -4.63 -11.00 -28.28
N GLU A 286 -5.15 -10.26 -29.26
CA GLU A 286 -6.57 -10.06 -29.44
C GLU A 286 -7.29 -11.38 -29.77
N ASP A 287 -6.77 -12.16 -30.73
CA ASP A 287 -7.31 -13.47 -31.09
C ASP A 287 -7.37 -14.41 -29.87
N ARG A 288 -6.30 -14.47 -29.07
CA ARG A 288 -6.26 -15.27 -27.83
C ARG A 288 -7.31 -14.84 -26.82
N LEU A 289 -7.50 -13.53 -26.64
CA LEU A 289 -8.49 -12.99 -25.71
C LEU A 289 -9.90 -13.32 -26.20
N GLU A 290 -10.20 -13.11 -27.47
CA GLU A 290 -11.52 -13.38 -28.05
C GLU A 290 -11.88 -14.87 -28.00
N GLU A 291 -10.93 -15.76 -28.32
CA GLU A 291 -11.11 -17.20 -28.19
C GLU A 291 -11.47 -17.58 -26.74
N TYR A 292 -10.70 -17.07 -25.76
CA TYR A 292 -10.96 -17.35 -24.35
C TYR A 292 -12.33 -16.83 -23.87
N LEU A 293 -12.67 -15.59 -24.23
CA LEU A 293 -13.94 -14.96 -23.82
C LEU A 293 -15.13 -15.69 -24.43
N SER A 294 -15.05 -16.07 -25.71
CA SER A 294 -16.09 -16.79 -26.43
C SER A 294 -16.31 -18.19 -25.85
N ALA A 295 -15.24 -18.94 -25.61
CA ALA A 295 -15.31 -20.28 -25.02
C ALA A 295 -15.95 -20.27 -23.63
N ASN A 296 -15.71 -19.23 -22.83
CA ASN A 296 -16.18 -19.10 -21.45
C ASN A 296 -17.43 -18.21 -21.29
N ARG A 297 -17.95 -17.65 -22.39
CA ARG A 297 -19.10 -16.73 -22.39
C ARG A 297 -18.96 -15.54 -21.44
N LEU A 298 -17.73 -15.06 -21.28
CA LEU A 298 -17.41 -13.93 -20.40
C LEU A 298 -17.58 -12.59 -21.13
N PRO A 299 -18.24 -11.61 -20.53
CA PRO A 299 -18.34 -10.27 -21.11
C PRO A 299 -16.97 -9.54 -21.07
N LYS A 300 -16.49 -9.10 -22.26
CA LYS A 300 -15.20 -8.35 -22.38
C LYS A 300 -15.20 -7.10 -21.49
N GLU A 301 -16.31 -6.40 -21.37
CA GLU A 301 -16.45 -5.18 -20.58
C GLU A 301 -16.20 -5.39 -19.09
N ILE A 302 -16.65 -6.51 -18.52
CA ILE A 302 -16.38 -6.86 -17.12
C ILE A 302 -14.88 -7.08 -16.92
N ILE A 303 -14.23 -7.85 -17.81
CA ILE A 303 -12.80 -8.11 -17.71
C ILE A 303 -12.00 -6.81 -17.88
N LYS A 304 -12.36 -5.97 -18.86
CA LYS A 304 -11.71 -4.68 -19.10
C LYS A 304 -11.81 -3.75 -17.89
N LYS A 305 -12.99 -3.64 -17.28
CA LYS A 305 -13.22 -2.80 -16.07
C LYS A 305 -12.47 -3.33 -14.86
N HIS A 306 -12.34 -4.65 -14.73
CA HIS A 306 -11.73 -5.33 -13.59
C HIS A 306 -10.41 -6.04 -13.96
N ALA A 307 -9.64 -5.46 -14.89
CA ALA A 307 -8.40 -6.03 -15.43
C ALA A 307 -7.33 -6.34 -14.36
N SER A 308 -7.43 -5.72 -13.19
CA SER A 308 -6.56 -6.01 -12.05
C SER A 308 -6.83 -7.37 -11.39
N TYR A 309 -7.92 -8.08 -11.73
CA TYR A 309 -8.14 -9.46 -11.31
C TYR A 309 -7.60 -10.45 -12.34
N GLU A 310 -7.06 -11.56 -11.85
CA GLU A 310 -6.75 -12.71 -12.68
C GLU A 310 -8.03 -13.22 -13.37
N ILE A 311 -7.98 -13.41 -14.68
CA ILE A 311 -9.18 -13.74 -15.49
C ILE A 311 -9.87 -15.02 -15.01
N ASN A 312 -9.12 -16.02 -14.55
CA ASN A 312 -9.68 -17.26 -14.02
C ASN A 312 -10.51 -17.06 -12.75
N LYS A 313 -10.12 -16.10 -11.88
CA LYS A 313 -10.91 -15.74 -10.69
C LYS A 313 -12.21 -15.03 -11.06
N VAL A 314 -12.16 -14.19 -12.09
CA VAL A 314 -13.38 -13.55 -12.61
C VAL A 314 -14.31 -14.60 -13.20
N LEU A 315 -13.80 -15.58 -13.96
CA LEU A 315 -14.57 -16.69 -14.50
C LEU A 315 -15.19 -17.55 -13.39
N GLU A 316 -14.42 -17.92 -12.36
CA GLU A 316 -14.91 -18.69 -11.22
C GLU A 316 -16.05 -17.95 -10.51
N LEU A 317 -15.88 -16.67 -10.24
CA LEU A 317 -16.91 -15.84 -9.61
C LEU A 317 -18.14 -15.67 -10.52
N PHE A 318 -17.93 -15.46 -11.81
CA PHE A 318 -19.03 -15.35 -12.79
C PHE A 318 -19.87 -16.63 -12.79
N ASN A 319 -19.24 -17.81 -12.88
CA ASN A 319 -19.91 -19.09 -12.85
C ASN A 319 -20.65 -19.31 -11.52
N GLU A 320 -20.02 -19.00 -10.37
CA GLU A 320 -20.66 -19.12 -9.06
C GLU A 320 -21.96 -18.31 -8.99
N ILE A 321 -21.95 -17.06 -9.49
CA ILE A 321 -23.13 -16.19 -9.46
C ILE A 321 -24.15 -16.61 -10.55
N ASP A 322 -23.72 -17.04 -11.74
CA ASP A 322 -24.62 -17.50 -12.80
C ASP A 322 -25.33 -18.82 -12.48
N TRP A 323 -24.85 -19.59 -11.48
CA TRP A 323 -25.50 -20.79 -10.98
C TRP A 323 -26.59 -20.51 -9.92
N LEU A 324 -26.64 -19.31 -9.35
CA LEU A 324 -27.65 -18.93 -8.37
C LEU A 324 -29.05 -18.88 -8.99
N LYS A 325 -30.06 -19.24 -8.19
CA LYS A 325 -31.47 -19.09 -8.59
C LYS A 325 -31.85 -17.61 -8.60
N ASP A 326 -32.91 -17.27 -9.35
CA ASP A 326 -33.36 -15.89 -9.43
C ASP A 326 -33.77 -15.28 -8.07
N SER A 327 -34.25 -16.10 -7.12
CA SER A 327 -34.53 -15.67 -5.75
C SER A 327 -33.25 -15.32 -4.99
N GLU A 328 -32.16 -16.06 -5.20
CA GLU A 328 -30.86 -15.79 -4.55
C GLU A 328 -30.18 -14.57 -5.18
N ILE A 329 -30.34 -14.37 -6.50
CA ILE A 329 -29.93 -13.13 -7.18
C ILE A 329 -30.72 -11.93 -6.62
N SER A 330 -32.02 -12.09 -6.37
CA SER A 330 -32.86 -11.06 -5.78
C SER A 330 -32.35 -10.63 -4.39
N ASP A 331 -31.93 -11.58 -3.54
CA ASP A 331 -31.36 -11.29 -2.23
C ASP A 331 -30.07 -10.46 -2.34
N LEU A 332 -29.31 -10.61 -3.45
CA LEU A 332 -28.08 -9.83 -3.73
C LEU A 332 -28.36 -8.44 -4.35
N CYS A 333 -29.59 -8.15 -4.77
CA CYS A 333 -29.96 -6.87 -5.37
C CYS A 333 -30.45 -5.86 -4.32
N PHE A 334 -29.67 -5.65 -3.26
CA PHE A 334 -29.93 -4.64 -2.24
C PHE A 334 -29.20 -3.32 -2.57
N GLN A 335 -29.64 -2.20 -1.93
CA GLN A 335 -29.09 -0.86 -2.17
C GLN A 335 -28.30 -0.28 -0.99
N ARG A 336 -28.58 -0.71 0.24
CA ARG A 336 -27.89 -0.17 1.44
C ARG A 336 -27.24 -1.26 2.26
N TYR A 337 -28.04 -2.00 3.02
CA TYR A 337 -27.54 -3.04 3.93
C TYR A 337 -27.96 -4.42 3.44
N PRO A 338 -27.02 -5.36 3.30
CA PRO A 338 -27.34 -6.75 3.03
C PRO A 338 -28.01 -7.38 4.26
N ASP A 339 -28.92 -8.30 4.05
CA ASP A 339 -29.36 -9.21 5.08
C ASP A 339 -28.31 -10.31 5.34
N LYS A 340 -28.59 -11.21 6.28
CA LYS A 340 -27.66 -12.29 6.64
C LYS A 340 -27.38 -13.23 5.45
N LYS A 341 -28.36 -13.51 4.60
CA LYS A 341 -28.20 -14.43 3.46
C LYS A 341 -27.31 -13.78 2.40
N ALA A 342 -27.62 -12.53 2.03
CA ALA A 342 -26.82 -11.77 1.09
C ALA A 342 -25.37 -11.62 1.58
N MET A 343 -25.16 -11.31 2.87
CA MET A 343 -23.82 -11.18 3.44
C MET A 343 -23.04 -12.50 3.41
N ASN A 344 -23.67 -13.63 3.67
CA ASN A 344 -23.00 -14.93 3.57
C ASN A 344 -22.62 -15.26 2.12
N GLN A 345 -23.47 -14.95 1.14
CA GLN A 345 -23.12 -15.15 -0.27
C GLN A 345 -22.02 -14.18 -0.72
N ILE A 346 -22.06 -12.91 -0.31
CA ILE A 346 -20.97 -11.95 -0.52
C ILE A 346 -19.66 -12.49 0.07
N SER A 347 -19.69 -13.02 1.28
CA SER A 347 -18.51 -13.59 1.96
C SER A 347 -17.95 -14.80 1.23
N LYS A 348 -18.82 -15.67 0.68
CA LYS A 348 -18.43 -16.78 -0.19
C LYS A 348 -17.74 -16.30 -1.46
N ASN A 349 -18.33 -15.30 -2.12
CA ASN A 349 -17.78 -14.68 -3.32
C ASN A 349 -16.43 -13.99 -3.07
N LEU A 350 -16.26 -13.35 -1.90
CA LEU A 350 -14.99 -12.77 -1.46
C LEU A 350 -13.88 -13.81 -1.33
N LEU A 351 -14.21 -15.04 -0.93
CA LEU A 351 -13.22 -16.12 -0.86
C LEU A 351 -12.69 -16.54 -2.24
N ILE A 352 -13.47 -16.41 -3.30
CA ILE A 352 -13.01 -16.66 -4.68
C ILE A 352 -11.97 -15.60 -5.07
N THR A 353 -12.30 -14.33 -4.87
CA THR A 353 -11.47 -13.22 -5.34
C THR A 353 -10.31 -12.85 -4.41
N SER A 354 -10.45 -13.06 -3.10
CA SER A 354 -9.59 -12.46 -2.07
C SER A 354 -9.01 -13.44 -1.06
N ARG A 355 -9.16 -14.76 -1.25
CA ARG A 355 -8.64 -15.79 -0.32
C ARG A 355 -7.17 -15.59 0.04
N GLN A 356 -6.31 -15.33 -0.96
CA GLN A 356 -4.88 -15.11 -0.71
C GLN A 356 -4.64 -13.87 0.15
N THR A 357 -5.39 -12.79 -0.09
CA THR A 357 -5.30 -11.57 0.71
C THR A 357 -5.73 -11.83 2.15
N PHE A 358 -6.81 -12.57 2.36
CA PHE A 358 -7.27 -12.93 3.70
C PHE A 358 -6.21 -13.77 4.44
N THR A 359 -5.69 -14.83 3.81
CA THR A 359 -4.65 -15.67 4.40
C THR A 359 -3.38 -14.88 4.73
N ARG A 360 -2.90 -14.02 3.82
CA ARG A 360 -1.70 -13.18 4.06
C ARG A 360 -1.89 -12.17 5.19
N ASN A 361 -3.13 -11.78 5.48
CA ASN A 361 -3.46 -10.84 6.55
C ASN A 361 -4.01 -11.55 7.81
N SER A 362 -3.88 -12.88 7.89
CA SER A 362 -4.35 -13.69 9.02
C SER A 362 -5.85 -13.52 9.31
N VAL A 363 -6.65 -13.29 8.27
CA VAL A 363 -8.12 -13.31 8.34
C VAL A 363 -8.59 -14.73 8.13
N SER A 364 -9.58 -15.18 8.93
CA SER A 364 -10.22 -16.48 8.76
C SER A 364 -10.84 -16.61 7.35
N THR A 365 -10.84 -17.84 6.83
CA THR A 365 -11.51 -18.17 5.57
C THR A 365 -12.85 -18.86 5.78
N GLU A 366 -13.40 -18.83 6.99
CA GLU A 366 -14.74 -19.30 7.30
C GLU A 366 -15.78 -18.22 6.96
N ILE A 367 -16.84 -18.61 6.26
CA ILE A 367 -17.86 -17.67 5.75
C ILE A 367 -18.53 -16.90 6.88
N GLU A 368 -18.92 -17.59 7.95
CA GLU A 368 -19.56 -16.96 9.11
C GLU A 368 -18.65 -15.95 9.81
N HIS A 369 -17.36 -16.25 9.87
CA HIS A 369 -16.37 -15.34 10.46
C HIS A 369 -16.21 -14.07 9.60
N ILE A 370 -16.08 -14.25 8.28
CA ILE A 370 -16.00 -13.12 7.34
C ILE A 370 -17.28 -12.27 7.43
N SER A 371 -18.46 -12.91 7.35
CA SER A 371 -19.75 -12.22 7.48
C SER A 371 -19.84 -11.42 8.78
N GLY A 372 -19.45 -12.01 9.91
CA GLY A 372 -19.43 -11.36 11.22
C GLY A 372 -18.49 -10.15 11.27
N MET A 373 -17.30 -10.28 10.66
CA MET A 373 -16.31 -9.20 10.56
C MET A 373 -16.86 -8.04 9.70
N LEU A 374 -17.46 -8.32 8.56
CA LEU A 374 -18.07 -7.31 7.68
C LEU A 374 -19.22 -6.58 8.38
N PHE A 375 -20.14 -7.32 9.00
CA PHE A 375 -21.24 -6.73 9.78
C PHE A 375 -20.74 -5.86 10.93
N SER A 376 -19.70 -6.31 11.65
CA SER A 376 -19.11 -5.53 12.74
C SER A 376 -18.56 -4.20 12.25
N TYR A 377 -17.90 -4.18 11.07
CA TYR A 377 -17.37 -2.95 10.50
C TYR A 377 -18.47 -2.03 9.95
N ILE A 378 -19.42 -2.58 9.18
CA ILE A 378 -20.51 -1.80 8.58
C ILE A 378 -21.41 -1.12 9.64
N ASN A 379 -21.63 -1.80 10.77
CA ASN A 379 -22.49 -1.29 11.84
C ASN A 379 -21.75 -0.43 12.89
N ALA A 380 -20.45 -0.24 12.76
CA ALA A 380 -19.72 0.70 13.60
C ALA A 380 -20.13 2.14 13.24
N GLU A 381 -20.25 3.02 14.24
CA GLU A 381 -20.57 4.44 14.00
C GLU A 381 -19.44 5.15 13.24
N THR A 382 -18.21 4.79 13.56
CA THR A 382 -17.00 5.34 12.94
C THR A 382 -15.93 4.26 12.81
N HIS A 383 -14.94 4.54 11.98
CA HIS A 383 -13.72 3.72 11.91
C HIS A 383 -13.06 3.56 13.29
N GLN A 384 -12.99 4.64 14.09
CA GLN A 384 -12.36 4.61 15.41
C GLN A 384 -13.15 3.71 16.37
N THR A 385 -14.49 3.76 16.39
CA THR A 385 -15.30 2.88 17.26
C THR A 385 -15.13 1.40 16.93
N TYR A 386 -14.99 1.06 15.65
CA TYR A 386 -14.62 -0.30 15.26
C TYR A 386 -13.25 -0.68 15.81
N PHE A 387 -12.22 0.14 15.56
CA PHE A 387 -10.86 -0.13 16.01
C PHE A 387 -10.78 -0.26 17.54
N ASP A 388 -11.42 0.61 18.28
CA ASP A 388 -11.48 0.57 19.76
C ASP A 388 -12.12 -0.72 20.27
N SER A 389 -13.14 -1.23 19.56
CA SER A 389 -13.77 -2.51 19.92
C SER A 389 -12.81 -3.69 19.74
N GLN A 390 -12.02 -3.71 18.66
CA GLN A 390 -11.00 -4.73 18.43
C GLN A 390 -9.86 -4.61 19.45
N LEU A 391 -9.40 -3.39 19.71
CA LEU A 391 -8.36 -3.11 20.68
C LEU A 391 -8.75 -3.56 22.10
N SER A 392 -9.99 -3.30 22.52
CA SER A 392 -10.52 -3.76 23.81
C SER A 392 -10.50 -5.29 23.93
N ARG A 393 -10.86 -6.00 22.87
CA ARG A 393 -10.77 -7.48 22.83
C ARG A 393 -9.33 -7.96 22.96
N ILE A 394 -8.39 -7.31 22.26
CA ILE A 394 -6.97 -7.63 22.29
C ILE A 394 -6.41 -7.43 23.71
N ILE A 395 -6.66 -6.27 24.32
CA ILE A 395 -6.12 -5.94 25.65
C ILE A 395 -6.69 -6.87 26.74
N ASN A 396 -7.97 -7.22 26.65
CA ASN A 396 -8.64 -8.11 27.62
C ASN A 396 -8.25 -9.58 27.49
N SER A 397 -7.47 -9.97 26.48
CA SER A 397 -7.07 -11.37 26.24
C SER A 397 -5.94 -11.88 27.16
N GLN A 398 -5.42 -11.06 28.07
CA GLN A 398 -4.36 -11.39 29.05
C GLN A 398 -3.06 -11.93 28.41
N ILE A 399 -2.70 -11.41 27.25
CA ILE A 399 -1.46 -11.75 26.53
C ILE A 399 -0.32 -10.77 26.85
N SER A 400 0.89 -11.12 26.44
CA SER A 400 2.08 -10.27 26.66
C SER A 400 2.04 -8.96 25.83
N GLU A 401 2.72 -7.92 26.29
CA GLU A 401 2.81 -6.65 25.56
C GLU A 401 3.33 -6.78 24.11
N PRO A 402 4.37 -7.59 23.80
CA PRO A 402 4.79 -7.79 22.41
C PRO A 402 3.70 -8.42 21.53
N GLU A 403 2.91 -9.34 22.10
CA GLU A 403 1.77 -9.94 21.39
C GLU A 403 0.65 -8.94 21.16
N ILE A 404 0.39 -8.03 22.13
CA ILE A 404 -0.56 -6.92 21.95
C ILE A 404 -0.13 -6.04 20.78
N SER A 405 1.15 -5.66 20.71
CA SER A 405 1.68 -4.85 19.61
C SER A 405 1.54 -5.54 18.27
N GLU A 406 1.85 -6.86 18.20
CA GLU A 406 1.67 -7.65 16.96
C GLU A 406 0.20 -7.70 16.51
N LEU A 407 -0.74 -7.82 17.44
CA LEU A 407 -2.18 -7.83 17.13
C LEU A 407 -2.68 -6.45 16.67
N ILE A 408 -2.19 -5.35 17.25
CA ILE A 408 -2.48 -3.99 16.77
C ILE A 408 -2.02 -3.83 15.32
N ASN A 409 -0.79 -4.22 15.01
CA ASN A 409 -0.27 -4.15 13.64
C ASN A 409 -1.07 -5.04 12.68
N ARG A 410 -1.51 -6.22 13.13
CA ARG A 410 -2.38 -7.09 12.34
C ARG A 410 -3.70 -6.41 12.04
N GLU A 411 -4.32 -5.76 13.01
CA GLU A 411 -5.59 -5.06 12.82
C GLU A 411 -5.44 -3.88 11.84
N LEU A 412 -4.41 -3.06 11.98
CA LEU A 412 -4.08 -2.00 11.03
C LEU A 412 -3.88 -2.54 9.61
N LYS A 413 -3.23 -3.69 9.49
CA LYS A 413 -3.00 -4.38 8.22
C LYS A 413 -4.31 -4.89 7.59
N ILE A 414 -5.23 -5.44 8.40
CA ILE A 414 -6.57 -5.87 7.97
C ILE A 414 -7.36 -4.66 7.45
N ILE A 415 -7.41 -3.59 8.22
CA ILE A 415 -8.10 -2.36 7.83
C ILE A 415 -7.58 -1.86 6.48
N ARG A 416 -6.28 -1.74 6.32
CA ARG A 416 -5.68 -1.21 5.09
C ARG A 416 -5.81 -2.12 3.89
N ASN A 417 -5.44 -3.40 4.03
CA ASN A 417 -5.34 -4.31 2.88
C ASN A 417 -6.65 -5.04 2.57
N VAL A 418 -7.46 -5.29 3.58
CA VAL A 418 -8.71 -6.04 3.43
C VAL A 418 -9.89 -5.09 3.30
N PHE A 419 -10.14 -4.25 4.29
CA PHE A 419 -11.31 -3.37 4.28
C PHE A 419 -11.21 -2.27 3.23
N SER A 420 -10.12 -1.50 3.21
CA SER A 420 -10.03 -0.33 2.31
C SER A 420 -9.67 -0.68 0.88
N TYR A 421 -9.22 -1.91 0.60
CA TYR A 421 -8.76 -2.29 -0.73
C TYR A 421 -9.46 -3.53 -1.29
N SER A 422 -9.29 -4.70 -0.64
CA SER A 422 -9.72 -5.96 -1.24
C SER A 422 -11.24 -6.12 -1.28
N ILE A 423 -11.94 -5.71 -0.21
CA ILE A 423 -13.40 -5.82 -0.13
C ILE A 423 -14.10 -4.86 -1.12
N PRO A 424 -13.81 -3.55 -1.16
CA PRO A 424 -14.40 -2.63 -2.12
C PRO A 424 -14.24 -3.09 -3.57
N LYS A 425 -13.03 -3.48 -3.93
CA LYS A 425 -12.70 -3.99 -5.25
C LYS A 425 -13.52 -5.23 -5.62
N SER A 426 -13.65 -6.20 -4.70
CA SER A 426 -14.42 -7.41 -4.95
C SER A 426 -15.93 -7.14 -5.00
N LEU A 427 -16.45 -6.26 -4.15
CA LEU A 427 -17.86 -5.85 -4.19
C LEU A 427 -18.22 -5.19 -5.51
N ALA A 428 -17.34 -4.32 -6.04
CA ALA A 428 -17.55 -3.70 -7.35
C ALA A 428 -17.61 -4.74 -8.49
N LEU A 429 -16.73 -5.76 -8.47
CA LEU A 429 -16.76 -6.85 -9.43
C LEU A 429 -18.04 -7.69 -9.29
N GLN A 430 -18.43 -8.05 -8.06
CA GLN A 430 -19.67 -8.79 -7.80
C GLN A 430 -20.89 -8.04 -8.31
N GLN A 431 -20.99 -6.74 -8.03
CA GLN A 431 -22.07 -5.89 -8.50
C GLN A 431 -22.20 -5.91 -10.03
N ASP A 432 -21.09 -5.74 -10.74
CA ASP A 432 -21.10 -5.72 -12.21
C ASP A 432 -21.52 -7.08 -12.79
N ILE A 433 -21.05 -8.19 -12.21
CA ILE A 433 -21.46 -9.55 -12.62
C ILE A 433 -22.95 -9.78 -12.36
N ILE A 434 -23.46 -9.42 -11.17
CA ILE A 434 -24.87 -9.59 -10.80
C ILE A 434 -25.76 -8.79 -11.77
N ASN A 435 -25.41 -7.52 -12.03
CA ASN A 435 -26.17 -6.67 -12.94
C ASN A 435 -26.17 -7.21 -14.38
N PHE A 436 -25.03 -7.73 -14.84
CA PHE A 436 -24.96 -8.41 -16.14
C PHE A 436 -25.87 -9.65 -16.19
N ILE A 437 -25.89 -10.48 -15.15
CA ILE A 437 -26.74 -11.67 -15.07
C ILE A 437 -28.22 -11.28 -14.99
N CYS A 438 -28.59 -10.26 -14.25
CA CYS A 438 -29.94 -9.71 -14.20
C CYS A 438 -30.40 -9.29 -15.61
N GLN A 439 -29.57 -8.58 -16.36
CA GLN A 439 -29.84 -8.19 -17.72
C GLN A 439 -29.98 -9.41 -18.65
N LYS A 440 -29.05 -10.37 -18.60
CA LYS A 440 -29.05 -11.62 -19.37
C LYS A 440 -30.31 -12.44 -19.16
N ARG A 441 -30.79 -12.52 -17.90
CA ARG A 441 -32.00 -13.26 -17.52
C ARG A 441 -33.28 -12.43 -17.59
N LYS A 442 -33.18 -11.16 -18.01
CA LYS A 442 -34.31 -10.20 -18.08
C LYS A 442 -35.04 -10.03 -16.74
N LEU A 443 -34.30 -10.07 -15.65
CA LEU A 443 -34.80 -9.74 -14.31
C LEU A 443 -34.88 -8.23 -14.18
N ASN A 444 -36.01 -7.72 -13.66
CA ASN A 444 -36.14 -6.29 -13.35
C ASN A 444 -35.50 -5.97 -11.96
N LEU A 445 -34.22 -6.28 -11.80
CA LEU A 445 -33.45 -6.16 -10.57
C LEU A 445 -32.13 -5.48 -10.87
N THR A 446 -31.65 -4.71 -9.89
CA THR A 446 -30.34 -4.03 -9.97
C THR A 446 -29.67 -4.06 -8.59
N ALA A 447 -28.43 -4.51 -8.55
CA ALA A 447 -27.57 -4.43 -7.37
C ALA A 447 -26.86 -3.06 -7.34
N ASP A 448 -26.84 -2.41 -6.18
CA ASP A 448 -26.06 -1.20 -5.93
C ASP A 448 -25.33 -1.31 -4.59
N TYR A 449 -24.04 -1.62 -4.68
CA TYR A 449 -23.17 -1.77 -3.51
C TYR A 449 -22.40 -0.50 -3.14
N SER A 450 -22.67 0.62 -3.83
CA SER A 450 -21.95 1.88 -3.63
C SER A 450 -21.94 2.33 -2.17
N PHE A 451 -23.05 2.10 -1.45
CA PHE A 451 -23.14 2.47 -0.03
C PHE A 451 -22.15 1.71 0.85
N ILE A 452 -22.13 0.36 0.74
CA ILE A 452 -21.21 -0.46 1.56
C ILE A 452 -19.76 -0.33 1.08
N ILE A 453 -19.52 -0.19 -0.22
CA ILE A 453 -18.19 0.08 -0.78
C ILE A 453 -17.63 1.36 -0.15
N ASN A 454 -18.42 2.44 -0.11
CA ASN A 454 -18.00 3.70 0.50
C ASN A 454 -17.68 3.57 1.99
N ILE A 455 -18.42 2.74 2.76
CA ILE A 455 -18.13 2.50 4.17
C ILE A 455 -16.73 1.91 4.32
N PHE A 456 -16.40 0.89 3.53
CA PHE A 456 -15.10 0.23 3.60
C PHE A 456 -13.96 1.09 3.06
N GLU A 457 -14.11 1.67 1.87
CA GLU A 457 -13.07 2.41 1.17
C GLU A 457 -12.78 3.77 1.84
N LYS A 458 -13.81 4.42 2.36
CA LYS A 458 -13.76 5.79 2.85
C LYS A 458 -13.90 5.93 4.37
N PHE A 459 -13.75 4.83 5.10
CA PHE A 459 -13.74 4.83 6.57
C PHE A 459 -14.96 5.51 7.19
N HIS A 460 -16.15 5.28 6.65
CA HIS A 460 -17.40 5.94 7.03
C HIS A 460 -17.44 7.47 6.82
N LEU A 461 -16.48 8.02 6.06
CA LEU A 461 -16.44 9.45 5.75
C LEU A 461 -16.93 9.74 4.32
N PRO A 462 -17.49 10.92 4.04
CA PRO A 462 -17.70 11.38 2.67
C PRO A 462 -16.41 11.38 1.86
N GLY A 463 -16.47 11.03 0.56
CA GLY A 463 -15.30 10.77 -0.28
C GLY A 463 -14.27 11.89 -0.34
N ASN A 464 -14.71 13.15 -0.39
CA ASN A 464 -13.80 14.29 -0.41
C ASN A 464 -13.13 14.55 0.95
N ILE A 465 -13.79 14.19 2.05
CA ILE A 465 -13.20 14.25 3.40
C ILE A 465 -12.17 13.12 3.56
N SER A 466 -12.50 11.90 3.13
CA SER A 466 -11.57 10.78 3.24
C SER A 466 -10.29 10.98 2.41
N ALA A 467 -10.36 11.75 1.31
CA ALA A 467 -9.18 12.10 0.51
C ALA A 467 -8.15 12.95 1.31
N LEU A 468 -8.57 13.67 2.35
CA LEU A 468 -7.66 14.40 3.23
C LEU A 468 -6.78 13.45 4.07
N GLU A 469 -7.23 12.22 4.32
CA GLU A 469 -6.39 11.20 4.99
C GLU A 469 -5.19 10.81 4.12
N GLU A 470 -5.39 10.66 2.81
CA GLU A 470 -4.31 10.39 1.87
C GLU A 470 -3.29 11.55 1.79
N MET A 471 -3.75 12.78 2.07
CA MET A 471 -2.87 13.95 2.20
C MET A 471 -2.11 13.97 3.53
N GLY A 472 -2.47 13.12 4.50
CA GLY A 472 -1.81 12.96 5.78
C GLY A 472 -2.52 13.62 6.97
N VAL A 473 -3.82 13.93 6.85
CA VAL A 473 -4.64 14.35 7.99
C VAL A 473 -5.21 13.08 8.66
N PRO A 474 -4.90 12.79 9.95
CA PRO A 474 -5.42 11.61 10.63
C PRO A 474 -6.95 11.54 10.62
N LEU A 475 -7.52 10.34 10.42
CA LEU A 475 -8.96 10.09 10.46
C LEU A 475 -9.61 10.59 11.77
N GLN A 476 -8.91 10.43 12.89
CA GLN A 476 -9.34 10.89 14.21
C GLN A 476 -9.56 12.41 14.27
N ILE A 477 -8.82 13.16 13.47
CA ILE A 477 -8.96 14.62 13.36
C ILE A 477 -10.13 14.95 12.45
N LEU A 478 -10.25 14.28 11.31
CA LEU A 478 -11.34 14.48 10.35
C LEU A 478 -12.71 14.24 10.98
N GLN A 479 -12.82 13.26 11.88
CA GLN A 479 -14.05 12.95 12.62
C GLN A 479 -14.44 14.02 13.67
N LYS A 480 -13.51 14.91 14.07
CA LYS A 480 -13.79 16.02 15.00
C LYS A 480 -14.25 17.29 14.30
N ILE A 481 -14.15 17.35 12.99
CA ILE A 481 -14.47 18.54 12.20
C ILE A 481 -15.82 18.33 11.55
N ASN A 482 -16.77 19.21 11.89
CA ASN A 482 -18.08 19.25 11.24
C ASN A 482 -17.95 19.97 9.90
N PHE A 483 -17.90 19.21 8.82
CA PHE A 483 -17.90 19.78 7.47
C PHE A 483 -19.32 20.10 7.03
N PRO A 484 -19.63 21.33 6.60
CA PRO A 484 -20.93 21.65 6.02
C PRO A 484 -21.09 21.05 4.63
N ASP A 485 -22.34 20.81 4.20
CA ASP A 485 -22.65 20.13 2.95
C ASP A 485 -22.01 20.79 1.71
N ASP A 486 -21.92 22.12 1.69
CA ASP A 486 -21.29 22.87 0.60
C ASP A 486 -19.76 22.72 0.57
N ALA A 487 -19.13 22.42 1.69
CA ALA A 487 -17.68 22.11 1.74
C ALA A 487 -17.37 20.68 1.26
N ILE A 488 -18.30 19.74 1.37
CA ILE A 488 -18.09 18.33 0.99
C ILE A 488 -18.14 18.10 -0.52
N VAL A 489 -18.61 19.07 -1.31
CA VAL A 489 -18.86 18.96 -2.75
C VAL A 489 -17.60 18.59 -3.55
N ASP A 490 -16.45 19.19 -3.20
CA ASP A 490 -15.17 18.88 -3.81
C ASP A 490 -14.00 19.02 -2.82
N ILE A 491 -12.86 18.43 -3.17
CA ILE A 491 -11.67 18.38 -2.30
C ILE A 491 -11.09 19.78 -2.02
N ASN A 492 -11.14 20.72 -2.97
CA ASN A 492 -10.59 22.05 -2.78
C ASN A 492 -11.42 22.84 -1.77
N LYS A 493 -12.76 22.65 -1.79
CA LYS A 493 -13.65 23.24 -0.78
C LYS A 493 -13.41 22.65 0.60
N CYS A 494 -13.19 21.31 0.70
CA CYS A 494 -12.79 20.66 1.95
C CYS A 494 -11.48 21.28 2.50
N ILE A 495 -10.46 21.42 1.65
CA ILE A 495 -9.17 22.02 2.01
C ILE A 495 -9.38 23.48 2.43
N GLY A 496 -10.12 24.26 1.66
CA GLY A 496 -10.42 25.66 1.98
C GLY A 496 -11.14 25.82 3.32
N TYR A 497 -12.14 24.96 3.57
CA TYR A 497 -12.87 24.97 4.84
C TYR A 497 -11.96 24.64 6.03
N ILE A 498 -11.19 23.55 5.95
CA ILE A 498 -10.31 23.15 7.04
C ILE A 498 -9.25 24.22 7.35
N LYS A 499 -8.68 24.86 6.33
CA LYS A 499 -7.73 25.98 6.47
C LYS A 499 -8.31 27.16 7.24
N ASN A 500 -9.59 27.41 7.08
CA ASN A 500 -10.26 28.53 7.74
C ASN A 500 -10.69 28.20 9.20
N VAL A 501 -11.01 26.94 9.50
CA VAL A 501 -11.62 26.59 10.78
C VAL A 501 -10.71 25.86 11.78
N TYR A 502 -9.61 25.23 11.32
CA TYR A 502 -8.78 24.37 12.18
C TYR A 502 -8.19 25.13 13.37
N PHE A 503 -7.79 26.38 13.16
CA PHE A 503 -7.18 27.22 14.20
C PHE A 503 -8.17 27.59 15.30
N LEU A 504 -9.42 27.86 14.92
CA LEU A 504 -10.50 28.26 15.85
C LEU A 504 -11.18 27.05 16.50
N ASN A 505 -10.98 25.84 15.98
CA ASN A 505 -11.62 24.65 16.50
C ASN A 505 -11.00 24.25 17.86
N LYS A 506 -11.78 24.46 18.94
CA LYS A 506 -11.36 24.19 20.32
C LYS A 506 -11.21 22.69 20.65
N THR A 507 -11.75 21.80 19.83
CA THR A 507 -11.65 20.35 20.03
C THR A 507 -10.30 19.79 19.57
N LEU A 508 -9.56 20.55 18.76
CA LEU A 508 -8.25 20.15 18.25
C LEU A 508 -7.14 20.55 19.22
N SER A 509 -6.28 19.58 19.57
CA SER A 509 -5.04 19.82 20.31
C SER A 509 -4.02 20.59 19.46
N ARG A 510 -2.94 21.08 20.09
CA ARG A 510 -1.82 21.72 19.39
C ARG A 510 -1.20 20.79 18.35
N LEU A 511 -1.00 19.53 18.71
CA LEU A 511 -0.45 18.51 17.81
C LEU A 511 -1.38 18.23 16.62
N GLU A 512 -2.69 18.12 16.86
CA GLU A 512 -3.67 17.87 15.81
C GLU A 512 -3.71 18.99 14.78
N ARG A 513 -3.51 20.25 15.21
CA ARG A 513 -3.34 21.38 14.28
C ARG A 513 -2.06 21.25 13.45
N LYS A 514 -0.93 20.83 14.05
CA LYS A 514 0.30 20.58 13.30
C LYS A 514 0.14 19.50 12.22
N PHE A 515 -0.66 18.45 12.46
CA PHE A 515 -0.97 17.47 11.41
C PHE A 515 -1.68 18.12 10.22
N ILE A 516 -2.65 19.01 10.48
CA ILE A 516 -3.38 19.73 9.43
C ILE A 516 -2.45 20.68 8.68
N GLU A 517 -1.69 21.52 9.41
CA GLU A 517 -0.74 22.47 8.84
C GLU A 517 0.24 21.79 7.90
N ARG A 518 0.81 20.68 8.36
CA ARG A 518 1.73 19.88 7.59
C ARG A 518 1.09 19.26 6.33
N ALA A 519 -0.05 18.61 6.49
CA ALA A 519 -0.72 17.88 5.41
C ALA A 519 -1.21 18.81 4.29
N LEU A 520 -1.62 20.03 4.64
CA LEU A 520 -2.19 21.00 3.71
C LEU A 520 -1.23 22.13 3.34
N ILE A 521 0.02 22.05 3.76
CA ILE A 521 1.08 23.05 3.50
C ILE A 521 0.54 24.46 3.82
N ILE A 522 0.17 24.67 5.11
CA ILE A 522 -0.35 25.94 5.61
C ILE A 522 0.80 26.72 6.27
#